data_f8e53881e112be031a90c13335d0fb16
#
_entry.id   f8e53881e112be031a90c13335d0fb16
#
_cell.length_a   1.000
_cell.length_b   1.000
_cell.length_c   1.000
_cell.angle_alpha   90.00
_cell.angle_beta   90.00
_cell.angle_gamma   90.00
#
_symmetry.space_group_name_H-M   'P 1'
#
loop_
_entity.id
_entity.type
_entity.pdbx_description
1 polymer ?
#
loop_
_entity_poly.entity_id
_entity_poly.type
_entity_poly.pdbx_seq_one_letter_code
_entity_poly.pdbx_strand_id
1 'polypeptide(L)'
;QLKLQRERGTDMTIFSPRAMGMSHHIGDYNVSLAWSQLCNEMIHRVCTLYPRNFIGVCQLPQTPGVPPTNSITELKRCVNELGFIGCNLNPDPSGGHWTAPPLTDRHWYPFYEALVELDVPAMVHVSASCNPNFHATGAHYLNADTTAFMQFLTADLFKDFRTLRMIIPHGGGAVPFHW
;
A
#
# COMPACT_ATOMS: atom_id res chain seq x y z
N GLN A 1 -1.48 21.18 11.91
CA GLN A 1 -1.61 20.59 10.57
C GLN A 1 -2.70 21.27 9.74
N LEU A 2 -3.96 21.40 10.21
CA LEU A 2 -5.07 22.01 9.46
C LEU A 2 -4.79 23.48 9.03
N LYS A 3 -4.16 24.28 9.90
CA LYS A 3 -3.74 25.63 9.54
C LYS A 3 -2.76 25.61 8.37
N LEU A 4 -1.77 24.73 8.42
CA LEU A 4 -0.76 24.61 7.37
C LEU A 4 -1.36 24.12 6.03
N GLN A 5 -2.34 23.21 6.06
CA GLN A 5 -3.07 22.79 4.87
C GLN A 5 -3.78 23.98 4.20
N ARG A 6 -4.52 24.77 4.98
CA ARG A 6 -5.22 25.97 4.47
C ARG A 6 -4.24 26.99 3.87
N GLU A 7 -3.13 27.27 4.57
CA GLU A 7 -2.11 28.22 4.11
C GLU A 7 -1.45 27.76 2.79
N ARG A 8 -1.42 26.46 2.53
CA ARG A 8 -0.86 25.86 1.31
C ARG A 8 -1.88 25.58 0.21
N GLY A 9 -3.16 25.98 0.42
CA GLY A 9 -4.22 25.72 -0.56
C GLY A 9 -4.56 24.24 -0.73
N THR A 10 -4.35 23.42 0.33
CA THR A 10 -4.74 22.00 0.30
C THR A 10 -6.18 21.86 0.77
N ASP A 11 -7.06 21.44 -0.11
CA ASP A 11 -8.48 21.25 0.19
C ASP A 11 -8.70 19.96 1.00
N MET A 12 -8.09 18.86 0.57
CA MET A 12 -8.22 17.55 1.20
C MET A 12 -6.92 16.76 1.15
N THR A 13 -6.67 15.98 2.17
CA THR A 13 -5.52 15.06 2.24
C THR A 13 -6.03 13.61 2.23
N ILE A 14 -5.53 12.80 1.30
CA ILE A 14 -5.65 11.35 1.36
C ILE A 14 -4.69 10.89 2.45
N PHE A 15 -5.22 10.26 3.49
CA PHE A 15 -4.49 10.00 4.73
C PHE A 15 -4.40 8.50 5.01
N SER A 16 -3.19 7.99 5.17
CA SER A 16 -2.92 6.59 5.48
C SER A 16 -1.99 6.46 6.68
N PRO A 17 -1.95 5.30 7.34
CA PRO A 17 -0.85 4.97 8.23
C PRO A 17 0.49 5.07 7.49
N ARG A 18 1.55 5.47 8.20
CA ARG A 18 2.88 5.60 7.60
C ARG A 18 3.41 4.22 7.19
N ALA A 19 3.55 3.98 5.88
CA ALA A 19 3.95 2.70 5.33
C ALA A 19 5.29 2.18 5.91
N MET A 20 6.29 3.06 6.08
CA MET A 20 7.57 2.69 6.71
C MET A 20 7.40 2.09 8.12
N GLY A 21 6.42 2.57 8.90
CA GLY A 21 6.15 2.09 10.26
C GLY A 21 5.41 0.76 10.33
N MET A 22 4.96 0.22 9.21
CA MET A 22 4.25 -1.06 9.20
C MET A 22 5.17 -2.25 9.44
N SER A 23 6.43 -2.18 9.00
CA SER A 23 7.49 -3.18 9.31
C SER A 23 7.01 -4.63 9.22
N HIS A 24 6.40 -5.00 8.11
CA HIS A 24 5.72 -6.30 7.90
C HIS A 24 6.60 -7.54 8.15
N HIS A 25 7.91 -7.38 8.13
CA HIS A 25 8.90 -8.43 8.44
C HIS A 25 9.06 -8.70 9.95
N ILE A 26 8.41 -7.91 10.82
CA ILE A 26 8.50 -8.05 12.28
C ILE A 26 7.27 -8.82 12.80
N GLY A 27 7.52 -9.88 13.55
CA GLY A 27 6.46 -10.72 14.12
C GLY A 27 5.80 -11.65 13.10
N ASP A 28 4.65 -12.17 13.49
CA ASP A 28 3.82 -13.04 12.65
C ASP A 28 2.61 -12.29 12.05
N TYR A 29 1.75 -13.05 11.37
CA TYR A 29 0.52 -12.52 10.79
C TYR A 29 -0.39 -11.84 11.83
N ASN A 30 -0.50 -12.38 13.04
CA ASN A 30 -1.38 -11.83 14.06
C ASN A 30 -0.89 -10.46 14.55
N VAL A 31 0.43 -10.30 14.66
CA VAL A 31 1.06 -8.99 14.97
C VAL A 31 0.78 -8.00 13.85
N SER A 32 0.98 -8.40 12.59
CA SER A 32 0.71 -7.55 11.43
C SER A 32 -0.77 -7.17 11.32
N LEU A 33 -1.68 -8.10 11.59
CA LEU A 33 -3.12 -7.85 11.58
C LEU A 33 -3.51 -6.84 12.67
N ALA A 34 -3.12 -7.10 13.92
CA ALA A 34 -3.43 -6.21 15.05
C ALA A 34 -2.87 -4.81 14.84
N TRP A 35 -1.65 -4.70 14.31
CA TRP A 35 -1.01 -3.42 14.02
C TRP A 35 -1.72 -2.68 12.88
N SER A 36 -2.09 -3.37 11.80
CA SER A 36 -2.83 -2.78 10.69
C SER A 36 -4.19 -2.27 11.14
N GLN A 37 -4.94 -3.07 11.89
CA GLN A 37 -6.24 -2.70 12.43
C GLN A 37 -6.15 -1.47 13.33
N LEU A 38 -5.22 -1.46 14.29
CA LEU A 38 -5.00 -0.31 15.16
C LEU A 38 -4.72 0.97 14.38
N CYS A 39 -3.82 0.89 13.41
CA CYS A 39 -3.45 2.03 12.58
C CYS A 39 -4.64 2.51 11.74
N ASN A 40 -5.41 1.60 11.14
CA ASN A 40 -6.59 1.94 10.34
C ASN A 40 -7.68 2.59 11.19
N GLU A 41 -7.93 2.12 12.41
CA GLU A 41 -8.85 2.76 13.36
C GLU A 41 -8.42 4.19 13.71
N MET A 42 -7.12 4.43 13.90
CA MET A 42 -6.60 5.78 14.15
C MET A 42 -6.84 6.72 12.96
N ILE A 43 -6.64 6.23 11.72
CA ILE A 43 -6.94 7.00 10.51
C ILE A 43 -8.44 7.28 10.42
N HIS A 44 -9.29 6.28 10.62
CA HIS A 44 -10.74 6.44 10.62
C HIS A 44 -11.18 7.52 11.63
N ARG A 45 -10.64 7.49 12.85
CA ARG A 45 -10.92 8.49 13.87
C ARG A 45 -10.56 9.91 13.42
N VAL A 46 -9.40 10.10 12.77
CA VAL A 46 -9.00 11.41 12.25
C VAL A 46 -9.94 11.86 11.13
N CYS A 47 -10.31 10.98 10.20
CA CYS A 47 -11.25 11.28 9.13
C CYS A 47 -12.65 11.64 9.67
N THR A 48 -13.12 10.95 10.71
CA THR A 48 -14.39 11.24 11.37
C THR A 48 -14.38 12.61 12.08
N LEU A 49 -13.26 12.97 12.72
CA LEU A 49 -13.13 14.27 13.40
C LEU A 49 -12.99 15.45 12.42
N TYR A 50 -12.40 15.20 11.25
CA TYR A 50 -12.11 16.23 10.26
C TYR A 50 -12.52 15.81 8.84
N PRO A 51 -13.81 15.51 8.59
CA PRO A 51 -14.27 14.88 7.34
C PRO A 51 -14.13 15.78 6.10
N ARG A 52 -13.93 17.08 6.28
CA ARG A 52 -13.67 18.01 5.17
C ARG A 52 -12.19 18.17 4.83
N ASN A 53 -11.30 17.54 5.60
CA ASN A 53 -9.86 17.70 5.45
C ASN A 53 -9.14 16.39 5.17
N PHE A 54 -9.70 15.26 5.59
CA PHE A 54 -9.05 13.95 5.47
C PHE A 54 -10.01 12.89 4.94
N ILE A 55 -9.48 12.03 4.08
CA ILE A 55 -10.13 10.81 3.61
C ILE A 55 -9.15 9.64 3.78
N GLY A 56 -9.65 8.49 4.23
CA GLY A 56 -8.81 7.37 4.67
C GLY A 56 -8.36 6.44 3.55
N VAL A 57 -7.14 5.95 3.68
CA VAL A 57 -6.57 4.83 2.93
C VAL A 57 -5.95 3.86 3.93
N CYS A 58 -6.19 2.56 3.77
CA CYS A 58 -5.74 1.58 4.74
C CYS A 58 -4.34 1.02 4.47
N GLN A 59 -3.73 0.51 5.54
CA GLN A 59 -2.64 -0.46 5.48
C GLN A 59 -3.21 -1.87 5.67
N LEU A 60 -2.51 -2.86 5.12
CA LEU A 60 -2.95 -4.24 5.09
C LEU A 60 -2.03 -5.13 5.93
N PRO A 61 -2.55 -6.19 6.54
CA PRO A 61 -1.74 -7.18 7.24
C PRO A 61 -0.98 -8.05 6.21
N GLN A 62 0.24 -7.66 5.91
CA GLN A 62 1.13 -8.39 5.00
C GLN A 62 2.34 -8.91 5.79
N THR A 63 2.54 -10.21 5.75
CA THR A 63 3.65 -10.88 6.44
C THR A 63 4.40 -11.76 5.45
N PRO A 64 5.74 -11.84 5.48
CA PRO A 64 6.50 -12.71 4.59
C PRO A 64 5.99 -14.15 4.62
N GLY A 65 5.78 -14.76 3.46
CA GLY A 65 5.29 -16.13 3.33
C GLY A 65 3.79 -16.34 3.57
N VAL A 66 3.05 -15.30 3.93
CA VAL A 66 1.59 -15.37 4.10
C VAL A 66 0.89 -14.93 2.80
N PRO A 67 -0.11 -15.66 2.31
CA PRO A 67 -0.82 -15.31 1.08
C PRO A 67 -1.52 -13.94 1.19
N PRO A 68 -1.58 -13.15 0.09
CA PRO A 68 -2.25 -11.85 0.08
C PRO A 68 -3.76 -11.94 0.33
N THR A 69 -4.36 -13.11 0.15
CA THR A 69 -5.76 -13.39 0.49
C THR A 69 -6.09 -13.09 1.95
N ASN A 70 -5.12 -13.23 2.85
CA ASN A 70 -5.30 -12.92 4.27
C ASN A 70 -5.51 -11.42 4.54
N SER A 71 -5.15 -10.56 3.59
CA SER A 71 -5.35 -9.11 3.66
C SER A 71 -6.76 -8.68 3.22
N ILE A 72 -7.51 -9.54 2.50
CA ILE A 72 -8.79 -9.19 1.87
C ILE A 72 -9.86 -8.85 2.92
N THR A 73 -9.89 -9.57 4.03
CA THR A 73 -10.86 -9.32 5.10
C THR A 73 -10.70 -7.90 5.67
N GLU A 74 -9.46 -7.49 5.95
CA GLU A 74 -9.19 -6.14 6.45
C GLU A 74 -9.43 -5.08 5.38
N LEU A 75 -9.10 -5.33 4.12
CA LEU A 75 -9.42 -4.45 3.00
C LEU A 75 -10.94 -4.21 2.92
N LYS A 76 -11.74 -5.28 2.91
CA LYS A 76 -13.21 -5.18 2.85
C LYS A 76 -13.77 -4.43 4.06
N ARG A 77 -13.26 -4.68 5.26
CA ARG A 77 -13.64 -3.94 6.46
C ARG A 77 -13.35 -2.45 6.32
N CYS A 78 -12.15 -2.09 5.90
CA CYS A 78 -11.76 -0.70 5.76
C CYS A 78 -12.60 0.06 4.73
N VAL A 79 -12.91 -0.57 3.60
CA VAL A 79 -13.73 0.08 2.55
C VAL A 79 -15.19 0.14 2.96
N ASN A 80 -15.79 -0.97 3.40
CA ASN A 80 -17.23 -1.05 3.62
C ASN A 80 -17.69 -0.46 4.95
N GLU A 81 -16.86 -0.54 6.01
CA GLU A 81 -17.25 -0.12 7.36
C GLU A 81 -16.58 1.21 7.75
N LEU A 82 -15.32 1.44 7.37
CA LEU A 82 -14.59 2.66 7.72
C LEU A 82 -14.64 3.74 6.62
N GLY A 83 -15.19 3.42 5.43
CA GLY A 83 -15.35 4.36 4.32
C GLY A 83 -14.03 4.75 3.65
N PHE A 84 -13.04 3.88 3.65
CA PHE A 84 -11.76 4.14 3.02
C PHE A 84 -11.83 3.99 1.50
N ILE A 85 -11.01 4.74 0.78
CA ILE A 85 -11.06 4.85 -0.68
C ILE A 85 -9.93 4.07 -1.39
N GLY A 86 -9.16 3.30 -0.67
CA GLY A 86 -8.04 2.52 -1.23
C GLY A 86 -7.14 1.94 -0.16
N CYS A 87 -6.06 1.33 -0.58
CA CYS A 87 -5.07 0.74 0.32
C CYS A 87 -3.63 1.00 -0.15
N ASN A 88 -2.69 0.86 0.79
CA ASN A 88 -1.28 0.68 0.46
C ASN A 88 -0.98 -0.82 0.32
N LEU A 89 -0.31 -1.18 -0.77
CA LEU A 89 0.15 -2.53 -1.05
C LEU A 89 1.67 -2.58 -0.96
N ASN A 90 2.21 -3.35 -0.03
CA ASN A 90 3.64 -3.57 0.05
C ASN A 90 4.06 -4.68 -0.94
N PRO A 91 4.88 -4.37 -1.95
CA PRO A 91 5.34 -5.36 -2.92
C PRO A 91 6.38 -6.33 -2.35
N ASP A 92 7.02 -5.94 -1.23
CA ASP A 92 8.04 -6.73 -0.54
C ASP A 92 7.84 -6.72 0.97
N PRO A 93 6.92 -7.53 1.51
CA PRO A 93 6.74 -7.65 2.95
C PRO A 93 7.98 -8.13 3.71
N SER A 94 8.94 -8.75 3.01
CA SER A 94 10.17 -9.30 3.60
C SER A 94 11.24 -8.25 3.95
N GLY A 95 10.95 -6.96 3.71
CA GLY A 95 11.86 -5.89 4.11
C GLY A 95 13.16 -5.82 3.31
N GLY A 96 13.08 -5.91 2.00
CA GLY A 96 14.21 -5.78 1.09
C GLY A 96 14.83 -7.10 0.62
N HIS A 97 14.19 -8.25 0.93
CA HIS A 97 14.67 -9.56 0.49
C HIS A 97 13.90 -10.14 -0.70
N TRP A 98 12.78 -9.52 -1.08
CA TRP A 98 11.97 -9.88 -2.26
C TRP A 98 11.58 -11.35 -2.30
N THR A 99 11.11 -11.90 -1.17
CA THR A 99 10.72 -13.31 -1.05
C THR A 99 9.31 -13.59 -1.57
N ALA A 100 8.50 -12.55 -1.79
CA ALA A 100 7.17 -12.69 -2.39
C ALA A 100 7.28 -12.84 -3.92
N PRO A 101 6.32 -13.51 -4.58
CA PRO A 101 6.21 -13.53 -6.02
C PRO A 101 6.04 -12.12 -6.60
N PRO A 102 6.46 -11.87 -7.86
CA PRO A 102 6.23 -10.60 -8.54
C PRO A 102 4.76 -10.19 -8.49
N LEU A 103 4.47 -8.88 -8.45
CA LEU A 103 3.10 -8.36 -8.39
C LEU A 103 2.21 -8.78 -9.57
N THR A 104 2.79 -9.31 -10.63
CA THR A 104 2.07 -9.84 -11.80
C THR A 104 1.82 -11.32 -11.75
N ASP A 105 2.28 -12.00 -10.70
CA ASP A 105 2.04 -13.42 -10.50
C ASP A 105 0.58 -13.68 -10.07
N ARG A 106 0.05 -14.85 -10.46
CA ARG A 106 -1.31 -15.29 -10.10
C ARG A 106 -1.54 -15.42 -8.59
N HIS A 107 -0.50 -15.48 -7.81
CA HIS A 107 -0.53 -15.38 -6.35
C HIS A 107 -1.32 -14.14 -5.84
N TRP A 108 -1.25 -13.03 -6.57
CA TRP A 108 -1.92 -11.78 -6.21
C TRP A 108 -3.33 -11.64 -6.79
N TYR A 109 -3.76 -12.48 -7.72
CA TYR A 109 -5.03 -12.34 -8.43
C TYR A 109 -6.25 -12.26 -7.51
N PRO A 110 -6.40 -13.11 -6.48
CA PRO A 110 -7.56 -12.98 -5.57
C PRO A 110 -7.62 -11.63 -4.85
N PHE A 111 -6.47 -11.02 -4.58
CA PHE A 111 -6.41 -9.69 -4.00
C PHE A 111 -6.80 -8.61 -5.02
N TYR A 112 -6.40 -8.74 -6.28
CA TYR A 112 -6.80 -7.83 -7.36
C TYR A 112 -8.28 -7.94 -7.69
N GLU A 113 -8.84 -9.12 -7.66
CA GLU A 113 -10.30 -9.35 -7.76
C GLU A 113 -11.04 -8.56 -6.67
N ALA A 114 -10.57 -8.60 -5.43
CA ALA A 114 -11.16 -7.83 -4.34
C ALA A 114 -11.04 -6.31 -4.53
N LEU A 115 -9.93 -5.80 -5.06
CA LEU A 115 -9.78 -4.37 -5.39
C LEU A 115 -10.77 -3.94 -6.49
N VAL A 116 -10.93 -4.76 -7.52
CA VAL A 116 -11.87 -4.51 -8.62
C VAL A 116 -13.32 -4.58 -8.13
N GLU A 117 -13.68 -5.59 -7.31
CA GLU A 117 -15.01 -5.73 -6.69
C GLU A 117 -15.38 -4.51 -5.86
N LEU A 118 -14.43 -4.00 -5.08
CA LEU A 118 -14.63 -2.82 -4.20
C LEU A 118 -14.50 -1.49 -4.93
N ASP A 119 -14.07 -1.50 -6.18
CA ASP A 119 -13.77 -0.31 -7.00
C ASP A 119 -12.79 0.67 -6.32
N VAL A 120 -11.73 0.16 -5.70
CA VAL A 120 -10.71 0.97 -5.02
C VAL A 120 -9.30 0.75 -5.61
N PRO A 121 -8.45 1.80 -5.65
CA PRO A 121 -7.06 1.66 -6.06
C PRO A 121 -6.17 1.10 -4.95
N ALA A 122 -5.03 0.53 -5.34
CA ALA A 122 -3.93 0.26 -4.45
C ALA A 122 -2.70 1.10 -4.83
N MET A 123 -2.07 1.71 -3.82
CA MET A 123 -0.77 2.37 -3.99
C MET A 123 0.34 1.42 -3.57
N VAL A 124 1.26 1.15 -4.48
CA VAL A 124 2.47 0.38 -4.17
C VAL A 124 3.32 1.18 -3.20
N HIS A 125 3.61 0.63 -2.02
CA HIS A 125 4.46 1.30 -1.05
C HIS A 125 5.13 0.31 -0.11
N VAL A 126 6.46 0.23 -0.15
CA VAL A 126 7.22 -0.62 0.77
C VAL A 126 7.19 -0.09 2.20
N SER A 127 7.38 -1.00 3.17
CA SER A 127 7.68 -0.66 4.56
C SER A 127 9.19 -0.49 4.78
N ALA A 128 9.64 -0.44 6.04
CA ALA A 128 11.05 -0.38 6.36
C ALA A 128 11.82 -1.59 5.83
N SER A 129 13.08 -1.40 5.46
CA SER A 129 13.99 -2.48 5.09
C SER A 129 14.77 -2.99 6.32
N CYS A 130 14.94 -4.30 6.41
CA CYS A 130 15.89 -4.97 7.30
C CYS A 130 17.09 -5.56 6.56
N ASN A 131 17.14 -5.41 5.24
CA ASN A 131 18.26 -5.87 4.41
C ASN A 131 19.43 -4.87 4.51
N PRO A 132 20.61 -5.29 5.00
CA PRO A 132 21.75 -4.40 5.18
C PRO A 132 22.32 -3.83 3.87
N ASN A 133 21.96 -4.41 2.73
CA ASN A 133 22.41 -3.93 1.42
C ASN A 133 21.62 -2.73 0.91
N PHE A 134 20.51 -2.37 1.54
CA PHE A 134 19.71 -1.21 1.16
C PHE A 134 19.83 -0.08 2.17
N HIS A 135 20.13 1.10 1.69
CA HIS A 135 19.91 2.31 2.48
C HIS A 135 18.40 2.54 2.63
N ALA A 136 17.90 2.42 3.85
CA ALA A 136 16.47 2.38 4.14
C ALA A 136 15.68 3.58 3.61
N THR A 137 16.26 4.77 3.66
CA THR A 137 15.60 6.02 3.25
C THR A 137 15.98 6.51 1.85
N GLY A 138 17.10 6.07 1.30
CA GLY A 138 17.63 6.64 0.06
C GLY A 138 17.56 5.74 -1.16
N ALA A 139 17.30 4.45 -0.96
CA ALA A 139 17.35 3.49 -2.06
C ALA A 139 16.16 2.50 -2.07
N HIS A 140 15.78 1.96 -0.93
CA HIS A 140 14.83 0.85 -0.88
C HIS A 140 13.49 1.16 -1.55
N TYR A 141 12.86 2.30 -1.22
CA TYR A 141 11.54 2.65 -1.78
C TYR A 141 11.61 2.98 -3.28
N LEU A 142 12.65 3.68 -3.74
CA LEU A 142 12.83 3.97 -5.18
C LEU A 142 13.05 2.70 -5.99
N ASN A 143 13.82 1.76 -5.45
CA ASN A 143 14.03 0.45 -6.06
C ASN A 143 12.71 -0.33 -6.14
N ALA A 144 11.90 -0.30 -5.09
CA ALA A 144 10.63 -1.02 -5.07
C ALA A 144 9.62 -0.44 -6.07
N ASP A 145 9.50 0.89 -6.15
CA ASP A 145 8.62 1.56 -7.11
C ASP A 145 9.03 1.24 -8.55
N THR A 146 10.32 1.32 -8.84
CA THR A 146 10.88 0.98 -10.16
C THR A 146 10.61 -0.48 -10.51
N THR A 147 10.86 -1.39 -9.58
CA THR A 147 10.62 -2.83 -9.76
C THR A 147 9.15 -3.12 -10.02
N ALA A 148 8.25 -2.57 -9.22
CA ALA A 148 6.81 -2.74 -9.39
C ALA A 148 6.33 -2.21 -10.76
N PHE A 149 6.77 -1.02 -11.15
CA PHE A 149 6.44 -0.43 -12.45
C PHE A 149 6.89 -1.35 -13.59
N MET A 150 8.13 -1.84 -13.55
CA MET A 150 8.66 -2.71 -14.59
C MET A 150 7.94 -4.06 -14.64
N GLN A 151 7.53 -4.62 -13.51
CA GLN A 151 6.69 -5.82 -13.46
C GLN A 151 5.37 -5.58 -14.18
N PHE A 152 4.66 -4.48 -13.89
CA PHE A 152 3.39 -4.16 -14.54
C PHE A 152 3.53 -3.88 -16.04
N LEU A 153 4.63 -3.25 -16.46
CA LEU A 153 4.89 -2.94 -17.86
C LEU A 153 5.13 -4.20 -18.71
N THR A 154 5.80 -5.20 -18.13
CA THR A 154 6.26 -6.38 -18.86
C THR A 154 5.30 -7.57 -18.81
N ALA A 155 4.12 -7.40 -18.21
CA ALA A 155 3.11 -8.44 -18.07
C ALA A 155 1.72 -8.01 -18.53
N ASP A 156 0.84 -8.98 -18.71
CA ASP A 156 -0.51 -8.77 -19.21
C ASP A 156 -1.57 -8.54 -18.11
N LEU A 157 -1.14 -8.18 -16.89
CA LEU A 157 -2.03 -8.02 -15.74
C LEU A 157 -3.25 -7.14 -16.03
N PHE A 158 -3.06 -6.00 -16.69
CA PHE A 158 -4.16 -5.09 -17.03
C PHE A 158 -5.02 -5.54 -18.21
N LYS A 159 -4.64 -6.63 -18.89
CA LYS A 159 -5.55 -7.33 -19.82
C LYS A 159 -6.54 -8.20 -19.05
N ASP A 160 -6.05 -8.85 -17.98
CA ASP A 160 -6.88 -9.69 -17.11
C ASP A 160 -7.78 -8.84 -16.20
N PHE A 161 -7.27 -7.69 -15.72
CA PHE A 161 -7.97 -6.77 -14.81
C PHE A 161 -8.07 -5.37 -15.40
N ARG A 162 -8.99 -5.15 -16.31
CA ARG A 162 -9.11 -3.88 -17.08
C ARG A 162 -9.46 -2.65 -16.25
N THR A 163 -10.09 -2.85 -15.10
CA THR A 163 -10.50 -1.77 -14.18
C THR A 163 -9.61 -1.67 -12.94
N LEU A 164 -8.60 -2.51 -12.81
CA LEU A 164 -7.62 -2.43 -11.74
C LEU A 164 -6.83 -1.12 -11.82
N ARG A 165 -6.74 -0.43 -10.69
CA ARG A 165 -6.02 0.83 -10.58
C ARG A 165 -4.86 0.69 -9.62
N MET A 166 -3.65 0.90 -10.13
CA MET A 166 -2.42 0.88 -9.34
C MET A 166 -1.77 2.27 -9.38
N ILE A 167 -1.31 2.73 -8.23
CA ILE A 167 -0.59 3.99 -8.07
C ILE A 167 0.86 3.66 -7.74
N ILE A 168 1.79 4.17 -8.54
CA ILE A 168 3.23 4.09 -8.25
C ILE A 168 3.66 5.45 -7.69
N PRO A 169 4.10 5.53 -6.44
CA PRO A 169 4.46 6.78 -5.79
C PRO A 169 5.82 7.32 -6.25
N HIS A 170 6.25 8.42 -5.63
CA HIS A 170 7.57 9.03 -5.83
C HIS A 170 7.95 9.28 -7.30
N GLY A 171 6.94 9.64 -8.12
CA GLY A 171 7.13 9.89 -9.55
C GLY A 171 7.48 8.65 -10.38
N GLY A 172 7.24 7.44 -9.87
CA GLY A 172 7.59 6.18 -10.56
C GLY A 172 9.01 5.69 -10.25
N GLY A 173 9.60 6.13 -9.16
CA GLY A 173 10.95 5.71 -8.77
C GLY A 173 12.02 6.24 -9.75
N ALA A 174 12.83 5.36 -10.33
CA ALA A 174 13.86 5.71 -11.31
C ALA A 174 13.36 5.66 -12.76
N VAL A 175 12.11 5.27 -13.02
CA VAL A 175 11.56 5.14 -14.37
C VAL A 175 11.71 6.41 -15.23
N PRO A 176 11.42 7.62 -14.74
CA PRO A 176 11.56 8.84 -15.53
C PRO A 176 12.98 9.11 -16.04
N PHE A 177 13.99 8.50 -15.43
CA PHE A 177 15.39 8.65 -15.84
C PHE A 177 15.82 7.60 -16.89
N HIS A 178 15.02 6.56 -17.08
CA HIS A 178 15.32 5.44 -17.98
C HIS A 178 14.39 5.35 -19.19
N TRP A 179 13.42 6.24 -19.28
CA TRP A 179 12.40 6.24 -20.32
C TRP A 179 12.84 7.04 -21.55
#